data_aed10153516904bca8a6ee3ab6f4797c
#
_entry.id   aed10153516904bca8a6ee3ab6f4797c
#
_cell.length_a   1.000
_cell.length_b   1.000
_cell.length_c   1.000
_cell.angle_alpha   90.00
_cell.angle_beta   90.00
_cell.angle_gamma   90.00
#
_symmetry.space_group_name_H-M   'P 1'
#
loop_
_entity.id
_entity.type
_entity.pdbx_description
1 polymer ?
#
loop_
_entity_poly.entity_id
_entity_poly.type
_entity_poly.pdbx_seq_one_letter_code
_entity_poly.pdbx_strand_id
1 'polypeptide(L)'
;PQQSLQEALSLLGSDDWELKEKGLFTIKHLAGSHSEVLLCRLREVCLALTSEVTNLRSKVSYSAIVTLGELFATLKKDMDSEVDEVARVLLQMVSNSPEFVQKAASQTLGIMVENVTPARATTALMDMGVNSRHAPVRKRAAELLLSLMERIGVTKLAGTARAERLAHVAGKLAQDCHKDTR
;
A
#
# COMPACT_ATOMS: atom_id res chain seq x y z
N PRO A 1 -21.72 13.86 5.77
CA PRO A 1 -20.55 13.04 5.42
C PRO A 1 -20.23 13.04 3.93
N GLN A 2 -21.23 12.88 3.05
CA GLN A 2 -20.99 12.91 1.60
C GLN A 2 -20.48 14.27 1.14
N GLN A 3 -21.01 15.34 1.69
CA GLN A 3 -20.56 16.70 1.40
C GLN A 3 -19.14 16.92 1.89
N SER A 4 -18.81 16.38 3.06
CA SER A 4 -17.45 16.46 3.61
C SER A 4 -16.44 15.75 2.71
N LEU A 5 -16.81 14.61 2.14
CA LEU A 5 -15.96 13.90 1.19
C LEU A 5 -15.76 14.70 -0.09
N GLN A 6 -16.83 15.30 -0.62
CA GLN A 6 -16.74 16.14 -1.81
C GLN A 6 -15.80 17.34 -1.59
N GLU A 7 -15.90 17.97 -0.43
CA GLU A 7 -15.02 19.06 -0.05
C GLU A 7 -13.56 18.60 0.08
N ALA A 8 -13.35 17.44 0.70
CA ALA A 8 -12.01 16.88 0.86
C ALA A 8 -11.35 16.59 -0.48
N LEU A 9 -12.08 16.00 -1.41
CA LEU A 9 -11.56 15.72 -2.76
C LEU A 9 -11.25 17.02 -3.50
N SER A 10 -12.05 18.03 -3.32
CA SER A 10 -11.81 19.36 -3.89
C SER A 10 -10.53 19.98 -3.32
N LEU A 11 -10.31 19.86 -2.01
CA LEU A 11 -9.10 20.36 -1.34
C LEU A 11 -7.85 19.65 -1.85
N LEU A 12 -7.93 18.36 -2.12
CA LEU A 12 -6.79 17.60 -2.67
C LEU A 12 -6.41 18.06 -4.07
N GLY A 13 -7.35 18.65 -4.80
CA GLY A 13 -7.08 19.23 -6.12
C GLY A 13 -6.37 20.57 -6.06
N SER A 14 -6.25 21.19 -4.89
CA SER A 14 -5.57 22.47 -4.73
C SER A 14 -4.05 22.35 -4.85
N ASP A 15 -3.39 23.41 -5.29
CA ASP A 15 -1.92 23.50 -5.30
C ASP A 15 -1.36 23.88 -3.94
N ASP A 16 -2.22 24.36 -3.03
CA ASP A 16 -1.82 24.76 -1.68
C ASP A 16 -1.68 23.51 -0.79
N TRP A 17 -0.46 23.24 -0.31
CA TRP A 17 -0.18 22.06 0.49
C TRP A 17 -0.97 22.02 1.81
N GLU A 18 -1.27 23.20 2.39
CA GLU A 18 -2.06 23.25 3.63
C GLU A 18 -3.49 22.81 3.39
N LEU A 19 -4.06 23.16 2.25
CA LEU A 19 -5.40 22.70 1.85
C LEU A 19 -5.41 21.21 1.55
N LYS A 20 -4.34 20.69 0.92
CA LYS A 20 -4.18 19.25 0.71
C LYS A 20 -4.13 18.50 2.04
N GLU A 21 -3.37 19.00 3.00
CA GLU A 21 -3.30 18.40 4.35
C GLU A 21 -4.68 18.36 5.01
N LYS A 22 -5.44 19.41 4.87
CA LYS A 22 -6.81 19.49 5.42
C LYS A 22 -7.71 18.44 4.76
N GLY A 23 -7.60 18.28 3.45
CA GLY A 23 -8.34 17.25 2.71
C GLY A 23 -7.97 15.85 3.17
N LEU A 24 -6.68 15.57 3.34
CA LEU A 24 -6.19 14.28 3.83
C LEU A 24 -6.70 13.98 5.24
N PHE A 25 -6.67 14.98 6.10
CA PHE A 25 -7.18 14.84 7.47
C PHE A 25 -8.68 14.50 7.46
N THR A 26 -9.44 15.14 6.60
CA THR A 26 -10.89 14.89 6.49
C THR A 26 -11.17 13.45 6.02
N ILE A 27 -10.41 12.98 5.03
CA ILE A 27 -10.57 11.59 4.54
C ILE A 27 -10.22 10.59 5.64
N LYS A 28 -9.14 10.83 6.37
CA LYS A 28 -8.72 9.97 7.49
C LYS A 28 -9.82 9.93 8.56
N HIS A 29 -10.40 11.06 8.88
CA HIS A 29 -11.50 11.15 9.85
C HIS A 29 -12.73 10.37 9.36
N LEU A 30 -13.09 10.50 8.07
CA LEU A 30 -14.21 9.77 7.49
C LEU A 30 -13.96 8.26 7.50
N ALA A 31 -12.73 7.83 7.30
CA ALA A 31 -12.38 6.41 7.37
C ALA A 31 -12.72 5.81 8.75
N GLY A 32 -12.50 6.57 9.81
CA GLY A 32 -12.78 6.11 11.17
C GLY A 32 -14.24 6.26 11.60
N SER A 33 -15.01 7.15 10.97
CA SER A 33 -16.37 7.48 11.44
C SER A 33 -17.47 7.18 10.43
N HIS A 34 -17.20 7.29 9.13
CA HIS A 34 -18.19 7.13 8.06
C HIS A 34 -17.59 6.42 6.86
N SER A 35 -17.02 5.23 7.10
CA SER A 35 -16.31 4.48 6.06
C SER A 35 -17.20 4.14 4.86
N GLU A 36 -18.51 3.98 5.07
CA GLU A 36 -19.46 3.68 4.00
C GLU A 36 -19.50 4.76 2.92
N VAL A 37 -19.24 6.01 3.30
CA VAL A 37 -19.20 7.13 2.34
C VAL A 37 -17.99 6.98 1.41
N LEU A 38 -16.87 6.53 1.95
CA LEU A 38 -15.66 6.30 1.16
C LEU A 38 -15.83 5.16 0.16
N LEU A 39 -16.58 4.11 0.55
CA LEU A 39 -16.84 2.97 -0.31
C LEU A 39 -17.60 3.37 -1.58
N CYS A 40 -18.52 4.32 -1.48
CA CYS A 40 -19.30 4.78 -2.62
C CYS A 40 -18.45 5.43 -3.72
N ARG A 41 -17.29 6.00 -3.35
CA ARG A 41 -16.39 6.69 -4.28
C ARG A 41 -14.94 6.22 -4.09
N LEU A 42 -14.76 4.94 -3.81
CA LEU A 42 -13.46 4.40 -3.41
C LEU A 42 -12.36 4.63 -4.45
N ARG A 43 -12.64 4.36 -5.73
CA ARG A 43 -11.64 4.55 -6.79
C ARG A 43 -11.17 6.00 -6.86
N GLU A 44 -12.11 6.94 -6.78
CA GLU A 44 -11.81 8.37 -6.83
C GLU A 44 -10.97 8.81 -5.64
N VAL A 45 -11.32 8.32 -4.44
CA VAL A 45 -10.57 8.61 -3.22
C VAL A 45 -9.15 8.04 -3.33
N CYS A 46 -9.01 6.81 -3.74
CA CYS A 46 -7.70 6.16 -3.83
C CYS A 46 -6.81 6.79 -4.90
N LEU A 47 -7.37 7.18 -6.05
CA LEU A 47 -6.61 7.89 -7.08
C LEU A 47 -6.11 9.24 -6.57
N ALA A 48 -6.96 9.97 -5.83
CA ALA A 48 -6.55 11.25 -5.25
C ALA A 48 -5.43 11.06 -4.24
N LEU A 49 -5.51 10.03 -3.39
CA LEU A 49 -4.48 9.75 -2.39
C LEU A 49 -3.17 9.29 -3.02
N THR A 50 -3.22 8.38 -3.98
CA THR A 50 -2.00 7.89 -4.63
C THR A 50 -1.28 9.00 -5.40
N SER A 51 -2.03 9.93 -5.95
CA SER A 51 -1.48 11.11 -6.59
C SER A 51 -0.64 11.94 -5.60
N GLU A 52 -1.09 12.03 -4.34
CA GLU A 52 -0.38 12.80 -3.32
C GLU A 52 0.78 12.05 -2.68
N VAL A 53 0.83 10.71 -2.78
CA VAL A 53 1.96 9.93 -2.27
C VAL A 53 3.28 10.37 -2.93
N THR A 54 3.23 10.76 -4.18
CA THR A 54 4.41 11.22 -4.93
C THR A 54 4.58 12.75 -4.89
N ASN A 55 3.88 13.44 -4.02
CA ASN A 55 4.01 14.89 -3.88
C ASN A 55 5.43 15.25 -3.47
N LEU A 56 5.99 16.31 -4.08
CA LEU A 56 7.34 16.76 -3.81
C LEU A 56 7.53 17.26 -2.37
N ARG A 57 6.46 17.74 -1.75
CA ARG A 57 6.50 18.10 -0.34
C ARG A 57 6.33 16.81 0.50
N SER A 58 7.41 16.42 1.17
CA SER A 58 7.44 15.16 1.89
C SER A 58 6.40 15.04 3.01
N LYS A 59 5.99 16.16 3.60
CA LYS A 59 4.93 16.18 4.61
C LYS A 59 3.60 15.72 4.02
N VAL A 60 3.26 16.19 2.82
CA VAL A 60 2.03 15.78 2.11
C VAL A 60 2.12 14.31 1.71
N SER A 61 3.26 13.89 1.17
CA SER A 61 3.52 12.50 0.82
C SER A 61 3.30 11.59 2.03
N TYR A 62 3.91 11.95 3.15
CA TYR A 62 3.78 11.21 4.41
C TYR A 62 2.31 11.10 4.85
N SER A 63 1.59 12.22 4.86
CA SER A 63 0.18 12.24 5.27
C SER A 63 -0.69 11.39 4.36
N ALA A 64 -0.44 11.39 3.06
CA ALA A 64 -1.17 10.56 2.10
C ALA A 64 -0.93 9.07 2.37
N ILE A 65 0.33 8.71 2.64
CA ILE A 65 0.70 7.32 2.95
C ILE A 65 0.00 6.84 4.22
N VAL A 66 0.02 7.65 5.27
CA VAL A 66 -0.65 7.31 6.54
C VAL A 66 -2.16 7.17 6.34
N THR A 67 -2.75 8.04 5.54
CA THR A 67 -4.19 7.99 5.25
C THR A 67 -4.55 6.70 4.50
N LEU A 68 -3.73 6.26 3.56
CA LEU A 68 -3.93 4.98 2.88
C LEU A 68 -3.88 3.81 3.87
N GLY A 69 -2.97 3.87 4.84
CA GLY A 69 -2.89 2.88 5.91
C GLY A 69 -4.19 2.79 6.70
N GLU A 70 -4.79 3.94 7.03
CA GLU A 70 -6.09 3.98 7.70
C GLU A 70 -7.21 3.35 6.86
N LEU A 71 -7.20 3.59 5.55
CA LEU A 71 -8.18 2.98 4.65
C LEU A 71 -8.04 1.45 4.65
N PHE A 72 -6.83 0.93 4.60
CA PHE A 72 -6.63 -0.52 4.67
C PHE A 72 -7.09 -1.09 6.01
N ALA A 73 -6.81 -0.41 7.10
CA ALA A 73 -7.19 -0.87 8.44
C ALA A 73 -8.71 -0.87 8.65
N THR A 74 -9.42 0.07 8.04
CA THR A 74 -10.87 0.21 8.23
C THR A 74 -11.69 -0.51 7.17
N LEU A 75 -11.31 -0.42 5.91
CA LEU A 75 -12.06 -1.01 4.78
C LEU A 75 -11.64 -2.44 4.46
N LYS A 76 -10.46 -2.84 4.87
CA LYS A 76 -9.95 -4.21 4.75
C LYS A 76 -10.08 -4.75 3.33
N LYS A 77 -10.83 -5.84 3.16
CA LYS A 77 -10.97 -6.52 1.86
C LYS A 77 -11.67 -5.67 0.80
N ASP A 78 -12.42 -4.65 1.20
CA ASP A 78 -13.04 -3.72 0.25
C ASP A 78 -11.99 -2.92 -0.52
N MET A 79 -10.74 -2.89 -0.01
CA MET A 79 -9.62 -2.25 -0.69
C MET A 79 -8.95 -3.15 -1.74
N ASP A 80 -9.38 -4.40 -1.89
CA ASP A 80 -8.73 -5.34 -2.83
C ASP A 80 -8.62 -4.78 -4.25
N SER A 81 -9.64 -4.08 -4.72
CA SER A 81 -9.65 -3.50 -6.07
C SER A 81 -8.59 -2.42 -6.27
N GLU A 82 -8.07 -1.86 -5.18
CA GLU A 82 -7.12 -0.75 -5.21
C GLU A 82 -5.69 -1.18 -4.90
N VAL A 83 -5.46 -2.46 -4.58
CA VAL A 83 -4.16 -2.96 -4.12
C VAL A 83 -3.06 -2.70 -5.14
N ASP A 84 -3.30 -2.99 -6.42
CA ASP A 84 -2.26 -2.88 -7.45
C ASP A 84 -1.72 -1.45 -7.57
N GLU A 85 -2.61 -0.47 -7.66
CA GLU A 85 -2.22 0.93 -7.81
C GLU A 85 -1.55 1.45 -6.54
N VAL A 86 -2.11 1.14 -5.38
CA VAL A 86 -1.55 1.59 -4.10
C VAL A 86 -0.19 0.95 -3.84
N ALA A 87 -0.07 -0.36 -4.05
CA ALA A 87 1.19 -1.06 -3.86
C ALA A 87 2.29 -0.49 -4.76
N ARG A 88 1.96 -0.17 -6.00
CA ARG A 88 2.91 0.41 -6.95
C ARG A 88 3.54 1.68 -6.40
N VAL A 89 2.72 2.63 -5.94
CA VAL A 89 3.23 3.91 -5.45
C VAL A 89 3.94 3.75 -4.10
N LEU A 90 3.45 2.90 -3.21
CA LEU A 90 4.10 2.67 -1.91
C LEU A 90 5.48 2.02 -2.08
N LEU A 91 5.60 1.04 -2.95
CA LEU A 91 6.88 0.38 -3.23
C LEU A 91 7.88 1.38 -3.83
N GLN A 92 7.42 2.29 -4.68
CA GLN A 92 8.25 3.35 -5.22
C GLN A 92 8.85 4.21 -4.11
N MET A 93 8.06 4.52 -3.08
CA MET A 93 8.49 5.38 -1.98
C MET A 93 9.43 4.69 -0.99
N VAL A 94 9.53 3.36 -1.01
CA VAL A 94 10.45 2.62 -0.15
C VAL A 94 11.92 2.91 -0.49
N SER A 95 12.23 3.28 -1.74
CA SER A 95 13.60 3.52 -2.17
C SER A 95 13.91 4.97 -2.54
N ASN A 96 12.92 5.75 -2.97
CA ASN A 96 13.16 7.07 -3.59
C ASN A 96 12.55 8.22 -2.80
N SER A 97 12.72 8.22 -1.48
CA SER A 97 12.13 9.26 -0.63
C SER A 97 12.96 9.46 0.64
N PRO A 98 12.69 10.52 1.40
CA PRO A 98 13.34 10.70 2.71
C PRO A 98 13.05 9.51 3.64
N GLU A 99 13.95 9.28 4.59
CA GLU A 99 13.88 8.13 5.48
C GLU A 99 12.53 7.97 6.19
N PHE A 100 11.97 9.06 6.71
CA PHE A 100 10.68 8.98 7.41
C PHE A 100 9.52 8.62 6.49
N VAL A 101 9.59 9.00 5.22
CA VAL A 101 8.60 8.62 4.21
C VAL A 101 8.78 7.15 3.82
N GLN A 102 10.03 6.70 3.65
CA GLN A 102 10.34 5.28 3.38
C GLN A 102 9.75 4.39 4.47
N LYS A 103 9.94 4.80 5.73
CA LYS A 103 9.45 4.07 6.89
C LYS A 103 7.92 4.00 6.90
N ALA A 104 7.26 5.13 6.62
CA ALA A 104 5.80 5.19 6.55
C ALA A 104 5.27 4.28 5.43
N ALA A 105 5.91 4.29 4.26
CA ALA A 105 5.52 3.45 3.13
C ALA A 105 5.67 1.96 3.48
N SER A 106 6.78 1.58 4.12
CA SER A 106 7.00 0.20 4.59
C SER A 106 5.93 -0.24 5.57
N GLN A 107 5.59 0.62 6.54
CA GLN A 107 4.57 0.30 7.53
C GLN A 107 3.19 0.16 6.90
N THR A 108 2.85 1.04 5.96
CA THR A 108 1.57 1.00 5.28
C THR A 108 1.43 -0.24 4.40
N LEU A 109 2.52 -0.67 3.74
CA LEU A 109 2.52 -1.94 3.02
C LEU A 109 2.24 -3.12 3.96
N GLY A 110 2.79 -3.10 5.17
CA GLY A 110 2.49 -4.09 6.21
C GLY A 110 1.02 -4.11 6.58
N ILE A 111 0.43 -2.93 6.77
CA ILE A 111 -1.00 -2.80 7.09
C ILE A 111 -1.86 -3.34 5.93
N MET A 112 -1.47 -3.02 4.69
CA MET A 112 -2.15 -3.54 3.50
C MET A 112 -2.20 -5.07 3.51
N VAL A 113 -1.05 -5.70 3.69
CA VAL A 113 -0.90 -7.15 3.67
C VAL A 113 -1.75 -7.82 4.76
N GLU A 114 -1.86 -7.19 5.93
CA GLU A 114 -2.65 -7.71 7.05
C GLU A 114 -4.15 -7.64 6.83
N ASN A 115 -4.63 -6.76 5.96
CA ASN A 115 -6.06 -6.43 5.87
C ASN A 115 -6.73 -6.81 4.56
N VAL A 116 -6.00 -6.87 3.45
CA VAL A 116 -6.57 -7.26 2.16
C VAL A 116 -6.54 -8.78 1.99
N THR A 117 -7.20 -9.28 0.96
CA THR A 117 -7.17 -10.70 0.63
C THR A 117 -5.72 -11.14 0.36
N PRO A 118 -5.23 -12.21 1.01
CA PRO A 118 -3.84 -12.65 0.82
C PRO A 118 -3.46 -12.92 -0.62
N ALA A 119 -4.39 -13.45 -1.42
CA ALA A 119 -4.15 -13.70 -2.85
C ALA A 119 -3.81 -12.40 -3.58
N ARG A 120 -4.54 -11.34 -3.28
CA ARG A 120 -4.36 -10.04 -3.93
C ARG A 120 -3.02 -9.42 -3.56
N ALA A 121 -2.69 -9.48 -2.27
CA ALA A 121 -1.41 -8.98 -1.77
C ALA A 121 -0.24 -9.74 -2.39
N THR A 122 -0.33 -11.07 -2.42
CA THR A 122 0.70 -11.93 -2.99
C THR A 122 0.95 -11.59 -4.46
N THR A 123 -0.10 -11.49 -5.26
CA THR A 123 0.02 -11.16 -6.68
C THR A 123 0.71 -9.81 -6.89
N ALA A 124 0.28 -8.78 -6.15
CA ALA A 124 0.85 -7.44 -6.27
C ALA A 124 2.34 -7.42 -5.92
N LEU A 125 2.72 -8.09 -4.82
CA LEU A 125 4.10 -8.13 -4.37
C LEU A 125 5.01 -8.90 -5.33
N MET A 126 4.51 -9.99 -5.91
CA MET A 126 5.26 -10.75 -6.91
C MET A 126 5.44 -9.98 -8.20
N ASP A 127 4.39 -9.31 -8.67
CA ASP A 127 4.44 -8.60 -9.96
C ASP A 127 5.28 -7.33 -9.88
N MET A 128 5.25 -6.60 -8.76
CA MET A 128 5.84 -5.28 -8.66
C MET A 128 7.07 -5.20 -7.76
N GLY A 129 7.15 -6.05 -6.73
CA GLY A 129 8.21 -5.97 -5.74
C GLY A 129 9.42 -6.83 -6.05
N VAL A 130 9.19 -8.09 -6.36
CA VAL A 130 10.25 -9.11 -6.56
C VAL A 130 11.13 -8.77 -7.77
N ASN A 131 10.55 -8.17 -8.80
CA ASN A 131 11.25 -7.84 -10.03
C ASN A 131 11.80 -6.41 -10.05
N SER A 132 11.73 -5.70 -8.92
CA SER A 132 12.22 -4.33 -8.84
C SER A 132 13.74 -4.26 -9.04
N ARG A 133 14.20 -3.18 -9.66
CA ARG A 133 15.63 -2.89 -9.80
C ARG A 133 16.26 -2.45 -8.48
N HIS A 134 15.45 -2.01 -7.53
CA HIS A 134 15.92 -1.44 -6.27
C HIS A 134 15.95 -2.50 -5.18
N ALA A 135 17.13 -2.75 -4.59
CA ALA A 135 17.29 -3.74 -3.54
C ALA A 135 16.39 -3.50 -2.32
N PRO A 136 16.19 -2.26 -1.83
CA PRO A 136 15.26 -2.04 -0.72
C PRO A 136 13.83 -2.46 -1.02
N VAL A 137 13.38 -2.29 -2.26
CA VAL A 137 12.04 -2.72 -2.69
C VAL A 137 11.95 -4.24 -2.69
N ARG A 138 12.95 -4.93 -3.27
CA ARG A 138 12.99 -6.41 -3.27
C ARG A 138 13.01 -6.96 -1.85
N LYS A 139 13.81 -6.35 -0.97
CA LYS A 139 13.91 -6.75 0.44
C LYS A 139 12.55 -6.63 1.13
N ARG A 140 11.88 -5.50 0.98
CA ARG A 140 10.58 -5.29 1.62
C ARG A 140 9.52 -6.24 1.07
N ALA A 141 9.51 -6.47 -0.25
CA ALA A 141 8.59 -7.43 -0.85
C ALA A 141 8.82 -8.84 -0.30
N ALA A 142 10.08 -9.24 -0.13
CA ALA A 142 10.43 -10.54 0.45
C ALA A 142 9.93 -10.68 1.88
N GLU A 143 10.13 -9.65 2.71
CA GLU A 143 9.66 -9.64 4.09
C GLU A 143 8.14 -9.79 4.18
N LEU A 144 7.42 -9.07 3.31
CA LEU A 144 5.97 -9.11 3.28
C LEU A 144 5.44 -10.46 2.79
N LEU A 145 6.10 -11.05 1.79
CA LEU A 145 5.72 -12.39 1.30
C LEU A 145 5.95 -13.45 2.37
N LEU A 146 7.05 -13.37 3.12
CA LEU A 146 7.31 -14.27 4.23
C LEU A 146 6.22 -14.14 5.31
N SER A 147 5.85 -12.92 5.64
CA SER A 147 4.79 -12.66 6.61
C SER A 147 3.46 -13.28 6.16
N LEU A 148 3.14 -13.16 4.88
CA LEU A 148 1.93 -13.79 4.31
C LEU A 148 1.97 -15.30 4.39
N MET A 149 3.11 -15.91 4.06
CA MET A 149 3.30 -17.36 4.12
C MET A 149 3.11 -17.88 5.54
N GLU A 150 3.69 -17.20 6.53
CA GLU A 150 3.54 -17.57 7.94
C GLU A 150 2.08 -17.47 8.39
N ARG A 151 1.39 -16.41 7.99
CA ARG A 151 0.02 -16.16 8.43
C ARG A 151 -0.99 -17.14 7.82
N ILE A 152 -0.81 -17.49 6.53
CA ILE A 152 -1.72 -18.40 5.82
C ILE A 152 -1.42 -19.86 6.17
N GLY A 153 -0.16 -20.17 6.41
CA GLY A 153 0.33 -21.53 6.59
C GLY A 153 0.65 -22.19 5.25
N VAL A 154 1.81 -22.85 5.21
CA VAL A 154 2.31 -23.48 3.99
C VAL A 154 1.36 -24.57 3.49
N THR A 155 0.71 -25.29 4.41
CA THR A 155 -0.19 -26.41 4.07
C THR A 155 -1.41 -25.97 3.27
N LYS A 156 -1.90 -24.74 3.48
CA LYS A 156 -3.06 -24.20 2.75
C LYS A 156 -2.72 -23.86 1.31
N LEU A 157 -1.43 -23.66 1.01
CA LEU A 157 -0.96 -23.34 -0.33
C LEU A 157 -0.47 -24.57 -1.09
N ALA A 158 -0.24 -25.67 -0.38
CA ALA A 158 0.30 -26.89 -0.97
C ALA A 158 -0.62 -27.43 -2.07
N GLY A 159 -0.04 -27.79 -3.22
CA GLY A 159 -0.79 -28.33 -4.34
C GLY A 159 -1.50 -27.32 -5.20
N THR A 160 -1.32 -26.01 -4.96
CA THR A 160 -1.90 -24.96 -5.77
C THR A 160 -0.85 -24.32 -6.69
N ALA A 161 -1.30 -23.76 -7.81
CA ALA A 161 -0.42 -23.01 -8.70
C ALA A 161 0.23 -21.84 -7.98
N ARG A 162 -0.48 -21.25 -7.02
CA ARG A 162 0.05 -20.15 -6.20
C ARG A 162 1.20 -20.61 -5.34
N ALA A 163 1.11 -21.81 -4.74
CA ALA A 163 2.19 -22.36 -3.93
C ALA A 163 3.45 -22.57 -4.77
N GLU A 164 3.28 -23.08 -5.99
CA GLU A 164 4.39 -23.25 -6.93
C GLU A 164 5.04 -21.93 -7.28
N ARG A 165 4.25 -20.91 -7.55
CA ARG A 165 4.74 -19.57 -7.85
C ARG A 165 5.51 -18.98 -6.65
N LEU A 166 4.99 -19.14 -5.44
CA LEU A 166 5.67 -18.67 -4.23
C LEU A 166 7.00 -19.38 -4.02
N ALA A 167 7.03 -20.71 -4.23
CA ALA A 167 8.27 -21.48 -4.09
C ALA A 167 9.31 -21.02 -5.11
N HIS A 168 8.90 -20.77 -6.35
CA HIS A 168 9.79 -20.26 -7.40
C HIS A 168 10.35 -18.87 -7.03
N VAL A 169 9.49 -17.98 -6.56
CA VAL A 169 9.88 -16.63 -6.16
C VAL A 169 10.82 -16.67 -4.95
N ALA A 170 10.54 -17.52 -3.96
CA ALA A 170 11.40 -17.67 -2.80
C ALA A 170 12.78 -18.13 -3.20
N GLY A 171 12.88 -19.10 -4.14
CA GLY A 171 14.16 -19.55 -4.67
C GLY A 171 14.92 -18.42 -5.38
N LYS A 172 14.22 -17.62 -6.17
CA LYS A 172 14.81 -16.48 -6.85
C LYS A 172 15.35 -15.44 -5.87
N LEU A 173 14.58 -15.12 -4.83
CA LEU A 173 14.98 -14.17 -3.80
C LEU A 173 16.16 -14.68 -2.99
N ALA A 174 16.22 -15.99 -2.70
CA ALA A 174 17.32 -16.58 -1.99
C ALA A 174 18.66 -16.45 -2.74
N GLN A 175 18.61 -16.29 -4.06
CA GLN A 175 19.77 -16.10 -4.91
C GLN A 175 20.07 -14.62 -5.18
N ASP A 176 19.31 -13.70 -4.60
CA ASP A 176 19.53 -12.27 -4.79
C ASP A 176 20.90 -11.88 -4.28
N CYS A 177 21.59 -10.99 -5.02
CA CYS A 177 22.93 -10.53 -4.68
C CYS A 177 22.95 -9.67 -3.40
N HIS A 178 21.83 -9.11 -3.01
CA HIS A 178 21.73 -8.30 -1.79
C HIS A 178 21.48 -9.22 -0.59
N LYS A 179 22.42 -9.23 0.37
CA LYS A 179 22.38 -10.15 1.51
C LYS A 179 21.12 -10.08 2.36
N ASP A 180 20.54 -8.88 2.49
CA ASP A 180 19.34 -8.66 3.31
C ASP A 180 18.07 -9.21 2.65
N THR A 181 18.07 -9.34 1.31
CA THR A 181 16.95 -9.92 0.56
C THR A 181 16.96 -11.44 0.65
N ARG A 182 18.15 -12.05 0.68
CA ARG A 182 18.30 -13.51 0.83
C ARG A 182 17.90 -13.96 2.22
#